data_b7be66a70207a340b4fbeb6cf26b195d
#
_entry.id   b7be66a70207a340b4fbeb6cf26b195d
#
_cell.length_a   1.000
_cell.length_b   1.000
_cell.length_c   1.000
_cell.angle_alpha   90.00
_cell.angle_beta   90.00
_cell.angle_gamma   90.00
#
_symmetry.space_group_name_H-M   'P 1'
#
loop_
_entity.id
_entity.type
_entity.pdbx_description
1 polymer ?
#
loop_
_entity_poly.entity_id
_entity_poly.type
_entity_poly.pdbx_seq_one_letter_code
_entity_poly.pdbx_strand_id
1 'polypeptide(L)'
;MSAQSKLEKWKSARQKAMGDTPARQRIAFLCDPDSFVELDGLAAVDGEPAGVVCGYGAVMGSPAYIFAQDSTEGGGAVGKVHAAKVAKVYDLALKTGAPVIGVYDSNGARVSEGVQSLSAYGEILVRANNLSGVVPQLALVLGTCAGTSALLACSADFVIMSEKAEFFMAPPSLTKDSPGAGSAANAAKAGVAQIVCADDAAACAAAKKLIASLPLNNLASPPVCDYADPAGSALSAAIDTADAAELVAQVVDQNSATELLADFGVGVYAAIATMGGMACGVIATYPGKLDADSCAKIAKVVSVCDSFQVPVLSFVNTSGFAPSAKAELCGSVRDMARLAHVYAEATTAKIAVITGQAYGAAYVALCSKAAGADYTVAWPGATISALDPTAAVSLLYADKISADKSRAQLEADYVENEASPLAAAACGAIDDVIDPAVTRPALLAALDLLSAKRVTRNPKKHSNIPL
;
A
#
# COMPACT_ATOMS: atom_id res chain seq x y z
N MET A 1 23.25 45.09 -25.40
CA MET A 1 22.45 45.00 -24.14
C MET A 1 23.37 45.19 -22.94
N SER A 2 23.10 46.14 -22.08
CA SER A 2 23.84 46.32 -20.84
C SER A 2 23.61 45.15 -19.88
N ALA A 3 24.53 44.91 -18.94
CA ALA A 3 24.36 43.87 -17.91
C ALA A 3 23.06 44.06 -17.11
N GLN A 4 22.67 45.34 -16.87
CA GLN A 4 21.45 45.71 -16.16
C GLN A 4 20.19 45.32 -16.95
N SER A 5 20.17 45.53 -18.30
CA SER A 5 19.07 45.10 -19.15
C SER A 5 18.92 43.56 -19.22
N LYS A 6 20.03 42.83 -19.17
CA LYS A 6 19.99 41.35 -19.08
C LYS A 6 19.44 40.86 -17.74
N LEU A 7 19.80 41.53 -16.64
CA LEU A 7 19.28 41.20 -15.30
C LEU A 7 17.78 41.48 -15.20
N GLU A 8 17.30 42.60 -15.74
CA GLU A 8 15.88 42.92 -15.75
C GLU A 8 15.08 41.91 -16.59
N LYS A 9 15.59 41.54 -17.75
CA LYS A 9 14.98 40.48 -18.57
C LYS A 9 14.91 39.16 -17.84
N TRP A 10 15.97 38.77 -17.14
CA TRP A 10 15.98 37.55 -16.32
C TRP A 10 14.97 37.63 -15.18
N LYS A 11 14.91 38.75 -14.45
CA LYS A 11 13.93 38.95 -13.35
C LYS A 11 12.50 38.82 -13.84
N SER A 12 12.18 39.46 -15.00
CA SER A 12 10.85 39.37 -15.61
C SER A 12 10.50 37.94 -16.02
N ALA A 13 11.42 37.23 -16.67
CA ALA A 13 11.20 35.82 -17.05
C ALA A 13 11.00 34.91 -15.83
N ARG A 14 11.79 35.14 -14.79
CA ARG A 14 11.65 34.38 -13.51
C ARG A 14 10.33 34.68 -12.81
N GLN A 15 9.91 35.94 -12.76
CA GLN A 15 8.64 36.34 -12.18
C GLN A 15 7.44 35.72 -12.92
N LYS A 16 7.49 35.66 -14.26
CA LYS A 16 6.47 35.00 -15.06
C LYS A 16 6.44 33.48 -14.78
N ALA A 17 7.60 32.84 -14.69
CA ALA A 17 7.71 31.38 -14.46
C ALA A 17 7.37 30.98 -13.01
N MET A 18 7.47 31.88 -12.03
CA MET A 18 7.25 31.62 -10.60
C MET A 18 5.94 32.21 -10.05
N GLY A 19 4.91 32.34 -10.91
CA GLY A 19 3.57 32.76 -10.49
C GLY A 19 2.98 31.87 -9.40
N ASP A 20 2.05 32.41 -8.60
CA ASP A 20 1.29 31.62 -7.66
C ASP A 20 0.27 30.75 -8.41
N THR A 21 0.50 29.43 -8.41
CA THR A 21 -0.30 28.44 -9.12
C THR A 21 -0.71 27.31 -8.21
N PRO A 22 -1.79 26.53 -8.52
CA PRO A 22 -2.18 25.38 -7.74
C PRO A 22 -1.04 24.37 -7.52
N ALA A 23 -0.22 24.12 -8.54
CA ALA A 23 0.93 23.23 -8.42
C ALA A 23 1.92 23.69 -7.34
N ARG A 24 2.20 24.99 -7.26
CA ARG A 24 3.11 25.56 -6.25
C ARG A 24 2.50 25.54 -4.84
N GLN A 25 1.21 25.79 -4.72
CA GLN A 25 0.49 25.69 -3.43
C GLN A 25 0.52 24.25 -2.91
N ARG A 26 0.31 23.26 -3.76
CA ARG A 26 0.41 21.83 -3.43
C ARG A 26 1.82 21.43 -3.00
N ILE A 27 2.85 21.96 -3.66
CA ILE A 27 4.24 21.77 -3.25
C ILE A 27 4.49 22.40 -1.86
N ALA A 28 3.94 23.59 -1.59
CA ALA A 28 4.06 24.24 -0.28
C ALA A 28 3.36 23.46 0.84
N PHE A 29 2.27 22.72 0.55
CA PHE A 29 1.67 21.80 1.52
C PHE A 29 2.56 20.58 1.79
N LEU A 30 3.33 20.11 0.81
CA LEU A 30 4.19 18.93 0.91
C LEU A 30 5.51 19.24 1.60
N CYS A 31 6.20 20.28 1.16
CA CYS A 31 7.54 20.58 1.61
C CYS A 31 7.56 21.28 2.99
N ASP A 32 8.65 21.07 3.70
CA ASP A 32 8.97 21.85 4.87
C ASP A 32 9.24 23.32 4.45
N PRO A 33 8.95 24.32 5.30
CA PRO A 33 9.10 25.71 4.96
C PRO A 33 10.49 26.02 4.37
N ASP A 34 10.51 26.78 3.27
CA ASP A 34 11.71 27.27 2.58
C ASP A 34 12.67 26.17 2.05
N SER A 35 12.27 24.90 2.08
CA SER A 35 13.14 23.79 1.65
C SER A 35 13.08 23.49 0.16
N PHE A 36 12.04 23.91 -0.56
CA PHE A 36 11.86 23.54 -1.96
C PHE A 36 12.78 24.31 -2.90
N VAL A 37 13.52 23.58 -3.73
CA VAL A 37 14.38 24.10 -4.79
C VAL A 37 13.85 23.64 -6.15
N GLU A 38 13.39 24.59 -6.94
CA GLU A 38 12.87 24.30 -8.29
C GLU A 38 13.99 24.02 -9.29
N LEU A 39 13.79 22.98 -10.09
CA LEU A 39 14.63 22.60 -11.22
C LEU A 39 13.96 22.99 -12.55
N ASP A 40 14.78 23.48 -13.50
CA ASP A 40 14.33 23.84 -14.85
C ASP A 40 13.12 24.80 -14.87
N GLY A 41 13.04 25.73 -13.90
CA GLY A 41 11.90 26.65 -13.75
C GLY A 41 11.69 27.62 -14.92
N LEU A 42 12.69 27.81 -15.78
CA LEU A 42 12.61 28.64 -17.01
C LEU A 42 12.36 27.81 -18.28
N ALA A 43 12.24 26.48 -18.17
CA ALA A 43 11.94 25.65 -19.33
C ALA A 43 10.51 25.91 -19.82
N ALA A 44 10.36 26.20 -21.09
CA ALA A 44 9.12 26.69 -21.67
C ALA A 44 8.82 26.02 -23.01
N VAL A 45 7.55 26.04 -23.42
CA VAL A 45 7.06 25.60 -24.72
C VAL A 45 6.43 26.82 -25.38
N ASP A 46 6.98 27.26 -26.53
CA ASP A 46 6.50 28.44 -27.26
C ASP A 46 6.45 29.73 -26.42
N GLY A 47 7.34 29.84 -25.43
CA GLY A 47 7.43 30.97 -24.52
C GLY A 47 6.49 30.95 -23.31
N GLU A 48 5.67 29.89 -23.17
CA GLU A 48 4.81 29.65 -22.02
C GLU A 48 5.38 28.52 -21.12
N PRO A 49 5.07 28.49 -19.80
CA PRO A 49 5.51 27.44 -18.90
C PRO A 49 5.15 26.04 -19.40
N ALA A 50 5.95 25.04 -19.03
CA ALA A 50 5.77 23.67 -19.52
C ALA A 50 4.59 22.91 -18.88
N GLY A 51 3.80 23.54 -18.00
CA GLY A 51 2.66 22.91 -17.30
C GLY A 51 3.07 21.91 -16.21
N VAL A 52 4.31 22.02 -15.71
CA VAL A 52 4.78 21.24 -14.57
C VAL A 52 5.87 21.97 -13.79
N VAL A 53 5.78 21.96 -12.47
CA VAL A 53 6.82 22.41 -11.54
C VAL A 53 7.58 21.19 -11.02
N CYS A 54 8.89 21.18 -11.18
CA CYS A 54 9.76 20.06 -10.77
C CYS A 54 10.85 20.56 -9.84
N GLY A 55 11.21 19.77 -8.84
CA GLY A 55 12.26 20.16 -7.91
C GLY A 55 12.52 19.09 -6.84
N TYR A 56 13.17 19.52 -5.78
CA TYR A 56 13.40 18.73 -4.59
C TYR A 56 13.24 19.59 -3.34
N GLY A 57 12.93 18.96 -2.22
CA GLY A 57 12.79 19.64 -0.94
C GLY A 57 12.86 18.65 0.21
N ALA A 58 12.72 19.13 1.43
CA ALA A 58 12.51 18.31 2.59
C ALA A 58 11.00 18.10 2.83
N VAL A 59 10.64 16.87 3.16
CA VAL A 59 9.29 16.47 3.58
C VAL A 59 9.43 15.76 4.91
N MET A 60 8.93 16.36 5.98
CA MET A 60 9.13 15.86 7.35
C MET A 60 10.63 15.62 7.67
N GLY A 61 11.49 16.54 7.27
CA GLY A 61 12.94 16.46 7.45
C GLY A 61 13.67 15.53 6.47
N SER A 62 12.97 14.74 5.67
CA SER A 62 13.55 13.78 4.71
C SER A 62 13.59 14.36 3.30
N PRO A 63 14.69 14.16 2.54
CA PRO A 63 14.77 14.63 1.15
C PRO A 63 13.77 13.90 0.26
N ALA A 64 13.09 14.63 -0.62
CA ALA A 64 12.21 14.07 -1.63
C ALA A 64 12.31 14.85 -2.94
N TYR A 65 12.14 14.17 -4.05
CA TYR A 65 11.97 14.77 -5.37
C TYR A 65 10.49 14.89 -5.67
N ILE A 66 10.10 16.04 -6.22
CA ILE A 66 8.70 16.38 -6.44
C ILE A 66 8.51 16.87 -7.86
N PHE A 67 7.46 16.41 -8.52
CA PHE A 67 6.89 17.08 -9.69
C PHE A 67 5.41 17.34 -9.45
N ALA A 68 4.94 18.51 -9.83
CA ALA A 68 3.54 18.89 -9.72
C ALA A 68 3.03 19.42 -11.05
N GLN A 69 2.06 18.73 -11.63
CA GLN A 69 1.41 19.16 -12.87
C GLN A 69 0.50 20.36 -12.60
N ASP A 70 0.44 21.27 -13.53
CA ASP A 70 -0.28 22.52 -13.40
C ASP A 70 -1.32 22.65 -14.52
N SER A 71 -2.57 22.37 -14.17
CA SER A 71 -3.68 22.45 -15.13
C SER A 71 -3.99 23.86 -15.61
N THR A 72 -3.54 24.90 -14.91
CA THR A 72 -3.70 26.29 -15.33
C THR A 72 -2.78 26.65 -16.50
N GLU A 73 -1.74 25.86 -16.73
CA GLU A 73 -0.76 26.04 -17.80
C GLU A 73 -0.93 24.94 -18.86
N GLY A 74 -1.66 25.26 -19.92
CA GLY A 74 -1.90 24.31 -21.01
C GLY A 74 -2.64 23.02 -20.60
N GLY A 75 -3.47 23.08 -19.55
CA GLY A 75 -4.18 21.94 -19.02
C GLY A 75 -3.27 20.89 -18.35
N GLY A 76 -2.06 21.25 -17.93
CA GLY A 76 -1.07 20.31 -17.40
C GLY A 76 -0.64 19.24 -18.43
N ALA A 77 -0.91 19.45 -19.71
CA ALA A 77 -0.75 18.46 -20.76
C ALA A 77 0.73 18.09 -20.98
N VAL A 78 1.00 16.78 -21.02
CA VAL A 78 2.36 16.25 -21.11
C VAL A 78 2.87 16.28 -22.55
N GLY A 79 3.88 17.09 -22.77
CA GLY A 79 4.67 17.15 -24.01
C GLY A 79 6.15 16.92 -23.72
N LYS A 80 6.99 17.12 -24.72
CA LYS A 80 8.42 16.82 -24.66
C LYS A 80 9.15 17.57 -23.54
N VAL A 81 8.92 18.87 -23.37
CA VAL A 81 9.61 19.68 -22.33
C VAL A 81 9.09 19.31 -20.95
N HIS A 82 7.78 19.14 -20.79
CA HIS A 82 7.16 18.64 -19.56
C HIS A 82 7.80 17.32 -19.14
N ALA A 83 7.84 16.36 -20.05
CA ALA A 83 8.41 15.04 -19.78
C ALA A 83 9.90 15.08 -19.44
N ALA A 84 10.69 15.93 -20.10
CA ALA A 84 12.10 16.09 -19.80
C ALA A 84 12.35 16.59 -18.37
N LYS A 85 11.51 17.50 -17.85
CA LYS A 85 11.56 17.97 -16.48
C LYS A 85 11.23 16.83 -15.48
N VAL A 86 10.16 16.06 -15.74
CA VAL A 86 9.76 14.92 -14.89
C VAL A 86 10.80 13.81 -14.96
N ALA A 87 11.32 13.47 -16.13
CA ALA A 87 12.38 12.49 -16.32
C ALA A 87 13.63 12.83 -15.48
N LYS A 88 14.01 14.12 -15.43
CA LYS A 88 15.12 14.60 -14.61
C LYS A 88 14.88 14.36 -13.11
N VAL A 89 13.65 14.50 -12.62
CA VAL A 89 13.27 14.18 -11.25
C VAL A 89 13.57 12.70 -10.96
N TYR A 90 13.09 11.78 -11.80
CA TYR A 90 13.36 10.35 -11.65
C TYR A 90 14.86 10.01 -11.76
N ASP A 91 15.57 10.60 -12.71
CA ASP A 91 17.01 10.36 -12.88
C ASP A 91 17.83 10.83 -11.65
N LEU A 92 17.42 11.93 -11.01
CA LEU A 92 18.06 12.41 -9.80
C LEU A 92 17.67 11.55 -8.58
N ALA A 93 16.41 11.14 -8.47
CA ALA A 93 15.94 10.24 -7.42
C ALA A 93 16.72 8.91 -7.44
N LEU A 94 16.96 8.35 -8.64
CA LEU A 94 17.78 7.14 -8.80
C LEU A 94 19.22 7.34 -8.29
N LYS A 95 19.82 8.49 -8.56
CA LYS A 95 21.21 8.80 -8.17
C LYS A 95 21.38 9.03 -6.69
N THR A 96 20.35 9.53 -6.02
CA THR A 96 20.43 9.91 -4.60
C THR A 96 19.74 8.96 -3.67
N GLY A 97 18.89 8.07 -4.19
CA GLY A 97 18.09 7.14 -3.40
C GLY A 97 17.02 7.85 -2.54
N ALA A 98 16.42 8.94 -3.04
CA ALA A 98 15.38 9.67 -2.35
C ALA A 98 14.00 9.44 -2.97
N PRO A 99 12.90 9.46 -2.18
CA PRO A 99 11.53 9.25 -2.66
C PRO A 99 11.11 10.21 -3.76
N VAL A 100 10.14 9.79 -4.58
CA VAL A 100 9.49 10.62 -5.59
C VAL A 100 8.03 10.84 -5.23
N ILE A 101 7.58 12.09 -5.22
CA ILE A 101 6.19 12.48 -5.04
C ILE A 101 5.71 13.18 -6.32
N GLY A 102 4.79 12.55 -7.03
CA GLY A 102 4.15 13.12 -8.21
C GLY A 102 2.77 13.68 -7.86
N VAL A 103 2.55 14.96 -8.13
CA VAL A 103 1.22 15.58 -8.02
C VAL A 103 0.62 15.67 -9.41
N TYR A 104 -0.52 15.00 -9.59
CA TYR A 104 -1.20 14.85 -10.87
C TYR A 104 -2.39 15.80 -10.99
N ASP A 105 -2.34 16.64 -12.01
CA ASP A 105 -3.40 17.54 -12.45
C ASP A 105 -3.21 17.83 -13.94
N SER A 106 -3.62 16.88 -14.81
CA SER A 106 -3.30 16.87 -16.23
C SER A 106 -4.44 16.30 -17.07
N ASN A 107 -4.77 16.99 -18.14
CA ASN A 107 -5.70 16.51 -19.16
C ASN A 107 -5.11 15.42 -20.09
N GLY A 108 -3.90 14.93 -19.79
CA GLY A 108 -3.24 13.88 -20.55
C GLY A 108 -2.17 14.37 -21.52
N ALA A 109 -2.09 13.76 -22.70
CA ALA A 109 -1.08 14.09 -23.69
C ALA A 109 -1.29 15.47 -24.33
N ARG A 110 -0.21 16.20 -24.60
CA ARG A 110 -0.24 17.43 -25.39
C ARG A 110 -0.46 17.10 -26.87
N VAL A 111 -1.72 17.11 -27.29
CA VAL A 111 -2.15 16.66 -28.63
C VAL A 111 -1.46 17.43 -29.74
N SER A 112 -1.13 18.72 -29.55
CA SER A 112 -0.41 19.55 -30.56
C SER A 112 1.00 19.03 -30.87
N GLU A 113 1.62 18.25 -30.00
CA GLU A 113 2.92 17.61 -30.23
C GLU A 113 2.81 16.23 -30.91
N GLY A 114 1.59 15.75 -31.17
CA GLY A 114 1.35 14.50 -31.87
C GLY A 114 2.05 13.31 -31.21
N VAL A 115 2.74 12.51 -32.02
CA VAL A 115 3.44 11.27 -31.54
C VAL A 115 4.58 11.56 -30.57
N GLN A 116 5.10 12.78 -30.54
CA GLN A 116 6.17 13.14 -29.60
C GLN A 116 5.68 13.15 -28.14
N SER A 117 4.41 13.48 -27.91
CA SER A 117 3.83 13.39 -26.57
C SER A 117 3.72 11.93 -26.07
N LEU A 118 3.48 10.97 -26.96
CA LEU A 118 3.49 9.54 -26.62
C LEU A 118 4.91 9.06 -26.27
N SER A 119 5.91 9.47 -27.05
CA SER A 119 7.32 9.20 -26.75
C SER A 119 7.71 9.78 -25.38
N ALA A 120 7.25 11.00 -25.10
CA ALA A 120 7.46 11.68 -23.83
C ALA A 120 6.92 10.89 -22.63
N TYR A 121 5.70 10.36 -22.74
CA TYR A 121 5.15 9.45 -21.70
C TYR A 121 5.95 8.16 -21.57
N GLY A 122 6.38 7.56 -22.68
CA GLY A 122 7.21 6.36 -22.68
C GLY A 122 8.50 6.56 -21.89
N GLU A 123 9.16 7.70 -22.06
CA GLU A 123 10.37 8.05 -21.33
C GLU A 123 10.16 8.18 -19.81
N ILE A 124 9.03 8.76 -19.38
CA ILE A 124 8.68 8.86 -17.95
C ILE A 124 8.35 7.47 -17.40
N LEU A 125 7.51 6.69 -18.10
CA LEU A 125 7.07 5.36 -17.66
C LEU A 125 8.25 4.40 -17.44
N VAL A 126 9.23 4.40 -18.34
CA VAL A 126 10.43 3.55 -18.18
C VAL A 126 11.19 3.93 -16.92
N ARG A 127 11.37 5.23 -16.66
CA ARG A 127 12.08 5.70 -15.46
C ARG A 127 11.33 5.40 -14.17
N ALA A 128 10.02 5.67 -14.15
CA ALA A 128 9.18 5.36 -12.99
C ALA A 128 9.21 3.86 -12.65
N ASN A 129 9.06 3.00 -13.65
CA ASN A 129 9.07 1.55 -13.43
C ASN A 129 10.47 1.03 -13.06
N ASN A 130 11.56 1.63 -13.54
CA ASN A 130 12.91 1.27 -13.13
C ASN A 130 13.20 1.64 -11.65
N LEU A 131 12.47 2.61 -11.09
CA LEU A 131 12.56 2.98 -9.69
C LEU A 131 11.59 2.21 -8.79
N SER A 132 10.68 1.42 -9.33
CA SER A 132 9.75 0.59 -8.56
C SER A 132 10.51 -0.36 -7.65
N GLY A 133 10.22 -0.31 -6.34
CA GLY A 133 10.95 -1.07 -5.32
C GLY A 133 12.38 -0.59 -5.04
N VAL A 134 12.82 0.53 -5.61
CA VAL A 134 14.12 1.17 -5.32
C VAL A 134 13.94 2.34 -4.37
N VAL A 135 13.03 3.25 -4.68
CA VAL A 135 12.64 4.37 -3.81
C VAL A 135 11.13 4.41 -3.69
N PRO A 136 10.56 4.85 -2.57
CA PRO A 136 9.13 5.06 -2.44
C PRO A 136 8.62 6.05 -3.48
N GLN A 137 7.53 5.70 -4.16
CA GLN A 137 6.87 6.54 -5.15
C GLN A 137 5.43 6.79 -4.73
N LEU A 138 5.06 8.06 -4.55
CA LEU A 138 3.70 8.49 -4.20
C LEU A 138 3.09 9.27 -5.36
N ALA A 139 1.88 8.91 -5.76
CA ALA A 139 1.07 9.64 -6.71
C ALA A 139 -0.08 10.34 -5.97
N LEU A 140 -0.07 11.66 -5.95
CA LEU A 140 -1.14 12.49 -5.41
C LEU A 140 -2.00 13.00 -6.56
N VAL A 141 -3.19 12.46 -6.71
CA VAL A 141 -4.16 12.92 -7.73
C VAL A 141 -5.03 13.99 -7.09
N LEU A 142 -4.70 15.25 -7.38
CA LEU A 142 -5.33 16.43 -6.75
C LEU A 142 -6.14 17.27 -7.76
N GLY A 143 -6.23 16.81 -8.98
CA GLY A 143 -7.03 17.37 -10.04
C GLY A 143 -7.42 16.28 -11.03
N THR A 144 -7.44 16.59 -12.32
CA THR A 144 -7.69 15.60 -13.37
C THR A 144 -6.45 14.75 -13.61
N CYS A 145 -6.62 13.42 -13.65
CA CYS A 145 -5.58 12.47 -14.03
C CYS A 145 -6.09 11.59 -15.18
N ALA A 146 -5.85 12.03 -16.41
CA ALA A 146 -6.46 11.49 -17.60
C ALA A 146 -5.49 10.66 -18.46
N GLY A 147 -6.00 9.57 -19.04
CA GLY A 147 -5.32 8.79 -20.06
C GLY A 147 -3.97 8.23 -19.57
N THR A 148 -2.88 8.48 -20.29
CA THR A 148 -1.55 7.94 -19.94
C THR A 148 -1.02 8.47 -18.60
N SER A 149 -1.48 9.63 -18.10
CA SER A 149 -1.17 10.09 -16.75
C SER A 149 -1.73 9.12 -15.69
N ALA A 150 -2.89 8.52 -15.94
CA ALA A 150 -3.46 7.51 -15.05
C ALA A 150 -2.61 6.24 -14.98
N LEU A 151 -2.04 5.78 -16.10
CA LEU A 151 -1.09 4.66 -16.10
C LEU A 151 0.15 4.97 -15.27
N LEU A 152 0.69 6.18 -15.43
CA LEU A 152 1.86 6.62 -14.67
C LEU A 152 1.58 6.70 -13.17
N ALA A 153 0.44 7.27 -12.77
CA ALA A 153 0.03 7.34 -11.37
C ALA A 153 -0.17 5.96 -10.75
N CYS A 154 -0.79 5.01 -11.47
CA CYS A 154 -0.95 3.63 -11.02
C CYS A 154 0.37 2.86 -10.87
N SER A 155 1.45 3.30 -11.52
CA SER A 155 2.78 2.68 -11.40
C SER A 155 3.46 3.02 -10.07
N ALA A 156 2.94 3.98 -9.30
CA ALA A 156 3.45 4.34 -7.98
C ALA A 156 3.09 3.28 -6.91
N ASP A 157 3.83 3.30 -5.82
CA ASP A 157 3.57 2.43 -4.67
C ASP A 157 2.25 2.80 -3.98
N PHE A 158 1.98 4.10 -3.86
CA PHE A 158 0.76 4.65 -3.25
C PHE A 158 0.10 5.67 -4.16
N VAL A 159 -1.22 5.55 -4.35
CA VAL A 159 -2.07 6.54 -5.00
C VAL A 159 -2.98 7.17 -3.95
N ILE A 160 -2.84 8.47 -3.73
CA ILE A 160 -3.66 9.26 -2.80
C ILE A 160 -4.47 10.24 -3.62
N MET A 161 -5.77 10.29 -3.41
CA MET A 161 -6.66 11.19 -4.16
C MET A 161 -7.35 12.19 -3.25
N SER A 162 -7.57 13.41 -3.73
CA SER A 162 -8.58 14.27 -3.14
C SER A 162 -9.97 13.88 -3.64
N GLU A 163 -11.01 14.04 -2.82
CA GLU A 163 -12.39 13.63 -3.13
C GLU A 163 -12.92 14.23 -4.42
N LYS A 164 -12.44 15.45 -4.77
CA LYS A 164 -12.85 16.18 -5.98
C LYS A 164 -12.02 15.84 -7.21
N ALA A 165 -10.97 15.05 -7.07
CA ALA A 165 -10.10 14.66 -8.16
C ALA A 165 -10.76 13.64 -9.08
N GLU A 166 -10.33 13.62 -10.33
CA GLU A 166 -10.79 12.68 -11.34
C GLU A 166 -9.66 11.78 -11.81
N PHE A 167 -9.97 10.50 -11.97
CA PHE A 167 -9.01 9.50 -12.42
C PHE A 167 -9.65 8.60 -13.48
N PHE A 168 -9.21 8.69 -14.74
CA PHE A 168 -9.79 7.90 -15.82
C PHE A 168 -8.83 7.66 -16.99
N MET A 169 -9.00 6.54 -17.66
CA MET A 169 -8.36 6.27 -18.95
C MET A 169 -9.17 6.88 -20.10
N ALA A 170 -10.48 6.68 -20.11
CA ALA A 170 -11.42 7.28 -21.05
C ALA A 170 -12.26 8.33 -20.32
N PRO A 171 -12.48 9.51 -20.91
CA PRO A 171 -13.20 10.60 -20.25
C PRO A 171 -14.65 10.16 -19.91
N PRO A 172 -15.19 10.60 -18.76
CA PRO A 172 -16.55 10.25 -18.33
C PRO A 172 -17.65 10.53 -19.36
N SER A 173 -17.42 11.50 -20.25
CA SER A 173 -18.34 11.82 -21.35
C SER A 173 -18.52 10.66 -22.36
N LEU A 174 -17.55 9.76 -22.45
CA LEU A 174 -17.61 8.55 -23.30
C LEU A 174 -18.18 7.34 -22.57
N THR A 175 -18.26 7.39 -21.25
CA THR A 175 -18.74 6.29 -20.37
C THR A 175 -20.12 6.62 -19.79
N LYS A 176 -21.06 7.09 -20.62
CA LYS A 176 -22.36 7.62 -20.20
C LYS A 176 -23.22 6.64 -19.40
N ASP A 177 -22.99 5.34 -19.56
CA ASP A 177 -23.74 4.28 -18.86
C ASP A 177 -23.13 3.90 -17.49
N SER A 178 -22.09 4.60 -17.04
CA SER A 178 -21.41 4.33 -15.79
C SER A 178 -21.38 5.56 -14.90
N PRO A 179 -22.44 5.80 -14.09
CA PRO A 179 -22.48 6.93 -13.16
C PRO A 179 -21.30 6.88 -12.19
N GLY A 180 -20.61 8.02 -12.02
CA GLY A 180 -19.43 8.12 -11.13
C GLY A 180 -18.13 7.61 -11.73
N ALA A 181 -18.10 7.17 -13.01
CA ALA A 181 -16.86 6.82 -13.69
C ALA A 181 -15.85 7.99 -13.57
N GLY A 182 -14.63 7.66 -13.17
CA GLY A 182 -13.57 8.64 -12.95
C GLY A 182 -13.57 9.32 -11.58
N SER A 183 -14.56 9.13 -10.73
CA SER A 183 -14.57 9.72 -9.38
C SER A 183 -13.57 9.04 -8.44
N ALA A 184 -13.08 9.78 -7.43
CA ALA A 184 -12.22 9.26 -6.38
C ALA A 184 -12.85 8.08 -5.62
N ALA A 185 -14.17 8.14 -5.35
CA ALA A 185 -14.91 7.06 -4.71
C ALA A 185 -14.90 5.76 -5.53
N ASN A 186 -15.03 5.85 -6.86
CA ASN A 186 -14.91 4.67 -7.72
C ASN A 186 -13.47 4.17 -7.82
N ALA A 187 -12.49 5.05 -7.85
CA ALA A 187 -11.08 4.69 -7.82
C ALA A 187 -10.71 3.95 -6.51
N ALA A 188 -11.27 4.37 -5.37
CA ALA A 188 -11.10 3.67 -4.09
C ALA A 188 -11.72 2.26 -4.13
N LYS A 189 -12.97 2.13 -4.56
CA LYS A 189 -13.67 0.83 -4.68
C LYS A 189 -13.02 -0.12 -5.69
N ALA A 190 -12.35 0.42 -6.69
CA ALA A 190 -11.61 -0.35 -7.69
C ALA A 190 -10.19 -0.73 -7.24
N GLY A 191 -9.75 -0.36 -6.04
CA GLY A 191 -8.40 -0.64 -5.53
C GLY A 191 -7.30 0.19 -6.20
N VAL A 192 -7.65 1.25 -6.92
CA VAL A 192 -6.70 2.16 -7.56
C VAL A 192 -6.18 3.18 -6.55
N ALA A 193 -7.08 3.89 -5.85
CA ALA A 193 -6.71 4.83 -4.81
C ALA A 193 -6.58 4.10 -3.47
N GLN A 194 -5.38 4.17 -2.87
CA GLN A 194 -5.13 3.61 -1.54
C GLN A 194 -5.74 4.47 -0.44
N ILE A 195 -5.78 5.80 -0.64
CA ILE A 195 -6.34 6.75 0.32
C ILE A 195 -7.13 7.81 -0.45
N VAL A 196 -8.33 8.13 0.03
CA VAL A 196 -9.12 9.28 -0.45
C VAL A 196 -9.26 10.27 0.69
N CYS A 197 -8.94 11.54 0.43
CA CYS A 197 -8.95 12.63 1.39
C CYS A 197 -9.94 13.71 0.98
N ALA A 198 -10.46 14.46 1.95
CA ALA A 198 -11.47 15.50 1.72
C ALA A 198 -10.98 16.63 0.78
N ASP A 199 -9.67 16.95 0.83
CA ASP A 199 -9.06 18.01 0.04
C ASP A 199 -7.57 17.79 -0.21
N ASP A 200 -6.95 18.71 -0.95
CA ASP A 200 -5.54 18.66 -1.34
C ASP A 200 -4.60 18.74 -0.11
N ALA A 201 -4.95 19.54 0.90
CA ALA A 201 -4.14 19.68 2.10
C ALA A 201 -4.13 18.40 2.93
N ALA A 202 -5.28 17.74 3.09
CA ALA A 202 -5.42 16.45 3.75
C ALA A 202 -4.67 15.34 2.99
N ALA A 203 -4.73 15.34 1.65
CA ALA A 203 -3.98 14.40 0.82
C ALA A 203 -2.46 14.58 0.96
N CYS A 204 -1.98 15.81 0.99
CA CYS A 204 -0.57 16.12 1.26
C CYS A 204 -0.16 15.71 2.68
N ALA A 205 -1.01 15.88 3.68
CA ALA A 205 -0.75 15.43 5.05
C ALA A 205 -0.65 13.89 5.13
N ALA A 206 -1.53 13.15 4.44
CA ALA A 206 -1.45 11.70 4.34
C ALA A 206 -0.15 11.24 3.68
N ALA A 207 0.27 11.89 2.59
CA ALA A 207 1.55 11.62 1.93
C ALA A 207 2.76 11.87 2.85
N LYS A 208 2.75 12.97 3.61
CA LYS A 208 3.78 13.27 4.62
C LYS A 208 3.89 12.17 5.67
N LYS A 209 2.75 11.69 6.19
CA LYS A 209 2.70 10.62 7.20
C LYS A 209 3.29 9.32 6.64
N LEU A 210 2.96 8.95 5.40
CA LEU A 210 3.54 7.77 4.75
C LEU A 210 5.04 7.90 4.54
N ILE A 211 5.52 9.03 3.99
CA ILE A 211 6.96 9.26 3.77
C ILE A 211 7.74 9.23 5.09
N ALA A 212 7.19 9.80 6.16
CA ALA A 212 7.83 9.76 7.48
C ALA A 212 7.94 8.34 8.06
N SER A 213 7.08 7.42 7.65
CA SER A 213 7.08 6.03 8.12
C SER A 213 7.89 5.08 7.23
N LEU A 214 8.31 5.51 6.04
CA LEU A 214 9.03 4.66 5.08
C LEU A 214 10.53 4.98 5.06
N PRO A 215 11.40 4.01 4.75
CA PRO A 215 12.81 4.30 4.50
C PRO A 215 12.97 5.12 3.22
N LEU A 216 14.08 5.84 3.10
CA LEU A 216 14.38 6.64 1.90
C LEU A 216 14.45 5.79 0.62
N ASN A 217 14.92 4.56 0.74
CA ASN A 217 15.08 3.63 -0.36
C ASN A 217 15.20 2.18 0.18
N ASN A 218 15.27 1.22 -0.71
CA ASN A 218 15.33 -0.21 -0.40
C ASN A 218 16.63 -0.67 0.31
N LEU A 219 17.64 0.18 0.40
CA LEU A 219 18.91 -0.10 1.10
C LEU A 219 18.97 0.61 2.46
N ALA A 220 18.13 1.60 2.69
CA ALA A 220 18.07 2.33 3.95
C ALA A 220 17.25 1.57 4.99
N SER A 221 17.63 1.70 6.26
CA SER A 221 16.81 1.19 7.36
C SER A 221 15.54 2.04 7.51
N PRO A 222 14.40 1.44 7.90
CA PRO A 222 13.21 2.19 8.28
C PRO A 222 13.53 3.21 9.38
N PRO A 223 12.91 4.41 9.33
CA PRO A 223 13.09 5.40 10.38
C PRO A 223 12.51 4.89 11.70
N VAL A 224 13.08 5.36 12.82
CA VAL A 224 12.47 5.18 14.15
C VAL A 224 11.75 6.48 14.49
N CYS A 225 10.45 6.39 14.72
CA CYS A 225 9.59 7.51 15.04
C CYS A 225 9.37 7.61 16.56
N ASP A 226 9.08 8.81 17.04
CA ASP A 226 8.54 8.96 18.38
C ASP A 226 7.19 8.25 18.47
N TYR A 227 6.95 7.54 19.56
CA TYR A 227 5.72 6.75 19.72
C TYR A 227 5.15 6.87 21.13
N ALA A 228 3.87 6.56 21.24
CA ALA A 228 3.18 6.32 22.48
C ALA A 228 2.49 4.96 22.43
N ASP A 229 2.49 4.26 23.55
CA ASP A 229 1.77 2.99 23.67
C ASP A 229 0.27 3.21 23.51
N PRO A 230 -0.46 2.22 22.94
CA PRO A 230 -1.91 2.31 22.80
C PRO A 230 -2.58 2.45 24.17
N ALA A 231 -3.66 3.21 24.21
CA ALA A 231 -4.44 3.35 25.45
C ALA A 231 -5.04 1.99 25.84
N GLY A 232 -4.70 1.52 27.07
CA GLY A 232 -5.11 0.19 27.51
C GLY A 232 -4.20 -0.91 26.97
N SER A 233 -2.93 -0.87 27.30
CA SER A 233 -1.82 -1.68 26.76
C SER A 233 -1.91 -3.19 26.87
N ALA A 234 -2.95 -3.74 27.49
CA ALA A 234 -3.19 -5.17 27.55
C ALA A 234 -4.51 -5.51 26.85
N LEU A 235 -4.41 -6.27 25.78
CA LEU A 235 -5.59 -6.88 25.16
C LEU A 235 -6.30 -7.73 26.22
N SER A 236 -7.60 -7.55 26.37
CA SER A 236 -8.40 -8.41 27.23
C SER A 236 -8.70 -9.73 26.52
N ALA A 237 -8.80 -10.83 27.27
CA ALA A 237 -9.26 -12.11 26.72
C ALA A 237 -10.71 -12.04 26.16
N ALA A 238 -11.43 -10.96 26.43
CA ALA A 238 -12.78 -10.68 25.93
C ALA A 238 -12.81 -9.73 24.73
N ILE A 239 -11.66 -9.49 24.06
CA ILE A 239 -11.64 -8.69 22.84
C ILE A 239 -12.52 -9.34 21.78
N ASP A 240 -13.39 -8.53 21.20
CA ASP A 240 -14.10 -8.91 20.01
C ASP A 240 -13.13 -8.94 18.81
N THR A 241 -12.68 -10.13 18.45
CA THR A 241 -11.83 -10.33 17.25
C THR A 241 -12.60 -10.08 15.95
N ALA A 242 -13.89 -9.73 16.04
CA ALA A 242 -14.69 -9.40 14.86
C ALA A 242 -14.31 -8.03 14.29
N ASP A 243 -13.79 -7.09 15.09
CA ASP A 243 -13.32 -5.80 14.60
C ASP A 243 -11.79 -5.79 14.45
N ALA A 244 -11.32 -6.02 13.24
CA ALA A 244 -9.91 -6.04 12.91
C ALA A 244 -9.24 -4.65 13.07
N ALA A 245 -9.95 -3.56 12.81
CA ALA A 245 -9.42 -2.22 12.96
C ALA A 245 -9.21 -1.86 14.45
N GLU A 246 -10.19 -2.20 15.31
CA GLU A 246 -10.08 -2.01 16.74
C GLU A 246 -8.96 -2.88 17.35
N LEU A 247 -8.87 -4.15 16.95
CA LEU A 247 -7.78 -5.03 17.33
C LEU A 247 -6.41 -4.41 17.02
N VAL A 248 -6.22 -3.94 15.79
CA VAL A 248 -4.96 -3.32 15.38
C VAL A 248 -4.67 -2.07 16.20
N ALA A 249 -5.66 -1.20 16.43
CA ALA A 249 -5.49 0.02 17.21
C ALA A 249 -5.05 -0.23 18.67
N GLN A 250 -5.34 -1.40 19.22
CA GLN A 250 -4.92 -1.79 20.57
C GLN A 250 -3.51 -2.43 20.61
N VAL A 251 -2.95 -2.77 19.45
CA VAL A 251 -1.63 -3.43 19.38
C VAL A 251 -0.55 -2.47 18.90
N VAL A 252 -0.81 -1.68 17.85
CA VAL A 252 0.17 -0.76 17.27
C VAL A 252 0.30 0.51 18.11
N ASP A 253 1.30 1.32 17.82
CA ASP A 253 1.51 2.61 18.52
C ASP A 253 0.31 3.55 18.32
N GLN A 254 0.01 4.34 19.32
CA GLN A 254 -1.16 5.22 19.32
C GLN A 254 -1.17 6.15 18.11
N ASN A 255 -2.29 6.20 17.38
CA ASN A 255 -2.51 7.05 16.19
C ASN A 255 -1.49 6.85 15.04
N SER A 256 -0.69 5.78 15.08
CA SER A 256 0.31 5.52 14.05
C SER A 256 -0.29 4.97 12.75
N ALA A 257 -1.34 4.17 12.85
CA ALA A 257 -1.92 3.49 11.70
C ALA A 257 -2.39 4.46 10.61
N THR A 258 -2.03 4.15 9.37
CA THR A 258 -2.57 4.78 8.16
C THR A 258 -3.21 3.67 7.35
N GLU A 259 -4.53 3.60 7.39
CA GLU A 259 -5.29 2.59 6.66
C GLU A 259 -5.15 2.77 5.16
N LEU A 260 -5.00 1.66 4.44
CA LEU A 260 -4.88 1.60 3.00
C LEU A 260 -6.02 0.79 2.40
N LEU A 261 -6.57 1.28 1.26
CA LEU A 261 -7.59 0.56 0.51
C LEU A 261 -8.86 0.26 1.36
N ALA A 262 -9.32 1.22 2.16
CA ALA A 262 -10.46 1.03 3.05
C ALA A 262 -11.73 0.56 2.32
N ASP A 263 -11.98 1.07 1.11
CA ASP A 263 -13.16 0.75 0.29
C ASP A 263 -12.96 -0.45 -0.67
N PHE A 264 -11.76 -1.07 -0.69
CA PHE A 264 -11.42 -2.20 -1.54
C PHE A 264 -11.01 -3.39 -0.69
N GLY A 265 -11.46 -4.61 -1.03
CA GLY A 265 -11.13 -5.81 -0.27
C GLY A 265 -11.54 -5.66 1.20
N VAL A 266 -12.80 -5.31 1.44
CA VAL A 266 -13.35 -4.93 2.76
C VAL A 266 -13.31 -6.07 3.80
N GLY A 267 -13.05 -7.30 3.40
CA GLY A 267 -12.79 -8.43 4.28
C GLY A 267 -11.45 -8.37 5.03
N VAL A 268 -10.65 -7.30 4.78
CA VAL A 268 -9.31 -7.14 5.36
C VAL A 268 -9.08 -5.68 5.75
N TYR A 269 -8.59 -5.46 6.95
CA TYR A 269 -7.95 -4.21 7.35
C TYR A 269 -6.47 -4.26 6.96
N ALA A 270 -5.95 -3.24 6.29
CA ALA A 270 -4.55 -3.14 5.93
C ALA A 270 -4.04 -1.73 6.18
N ALA A 271 -2.86 -1.60 6.79
CA ALA A 271 -2.29 -0.31 7.17
C ALA A 271 -0.76 -0.33 7.15
N ILE A 272 -0.17 0.85 7.01
CA ILE A 272 1.20 1.12 7.49
C ILE A 272 1.04 1.76 8.88
N ALA A 273 1.75 1.22 9.88
CA ALA A 273 1.71 1.68 11.26
C ALA A 273 3.12 1.67 11.86
N THR A 274 3.25 2.04 13.12
CA THR A 274 4.48 1.82 13.88
C THR A 274 4.25 0.90 15.07
N MET A 275 5.31 0.21 15.48
CA MET A 275 5.34 -0.69 16.61
C MET A 275 6.63 -0.43 17.38
N GLY A 276 6.54 0.21 18.56
CA GLY A 276 7.71 0.70 19.28
C GLY A 276 8.53 1.72 18.46
N GLY A 277 7.86 2.57 17.69
CA GLY A 277 8.45 3.57 16.80
C GLY A 277 8.97 3.02 15.46
N MET A 278 9.02 1.71 15.27
CA MET A 278 9.47 1.10 13.99
C MET A 278 8.27 0.91 13.05
N ALA A 279 8.43 1.29 11.78
CA ALA A 279 7.40 1.08 10.78
C ALA A 279 7.11 -0.41 10.56
N CYS A 280 5.85 -0.76 10.42
CA CYS A 280 5.38 -2.10 10.06
C CYS A 280 4.15 -2.02 9.15
N GLY A 281 4.04 -2.98 8.22
CA GLY A 281 2.80 -3.26 7.52
C GLY A 281 1.91 -4.14 8.40
N VAL A 282 0.65 -3.79 8.49
CA VAL A 282 -0.32 -4.54 9.30
C VAL A 282 -1.43 -5.05 8.38
N ILE A 283 -1.69 -6.34 8.47
CA ILE A 283 -2.78 -7.04 7.78
C ILE A 283 -3.62 -7.70 8.87
N ALA A 284 -4.92 -7.40 8.92
CA ALA A 284 -5.83 -8.08 9.84
C ALA A 284 -7.11 -8.48 9.09
N THR A 285 -7.42 -9.77 9.11
CA THR A 285 -8.61 -10.28 8.44
C THR A 285 -9.83 -10.16 9.36
N TYR A 286 -10.95 -9.70 8.80
CA TYR A 286 -12.24 -9.80 9.47
C TYR A 286 -12.75 -11.25 9.45
N PRO A 287 -13.56 -11.67 10.43
CA PRO A 287 -14.17 -12.99 10.40
C PRO A 287 -14.95 -13.22 9.10
N GLY A 288 -14.71 -14.34 8.44
CA GLY A 288 -15.37 -14.67 7.19
C GLY A 288 -14.41 -15.22 6.14
N LYS A 289 -14.85 -15.19 4.89
CA LYS A 289 -14.10 -15.75 3.75
C LYS A 289 -13.43 -14.64 2.96
N LEU A 290 -12.21 -14.87 2.54
CA LEU A 290 -11.45 -13.96 1.69
C LEU A 290 -11.87 -14.09 0.23
N ASP A 291 -12.19 -12.97 -0.39
CA ASP A 291 -12.42 -12.84 -1.82
C ASP A 291 -11.15 -12.43 -2.60
N ALA A 292 -11.27 -12.28 -3.91
CA ALA A 292 -10.15 -11.90 -4.78
C ALA A 292 -9.62 -10.49 -4.47
N ASP A 293 -10.51 -9.55 -4.15
CA ASP A 293 -10.14 -8.17 -3.85
C ASP A 293 -9.37 -8.09 -2.53
N SER A 294 -9.80 -8.84 -1.51
CA SER A 294 -9.06 -9.00 -0.25
C SER A 294 -7.66 -9.58 -0.47
N CYS A 295 -7.54 -10.61 -1.32
CA CYS A 295 -6.25 -11.18 -1.69
C CYS A 295 -5.34 -10.17 -2.41
N ALA A 296 -5.90 -9.39 -3.34
CA ALA A 296 -5.16 -8.35 -4.07
C ALA A 296 -4.70 -7.21 -3.14
N LYS A 297 -5.55 -6.77 -2.21
CA LYS A 297 -5.23 -5.78 -1.17
C LYS A 297 -4.04 -6.22 -0.34
N ILE A 298 -4.08 -7.42 0.22
CA ILE A 298 -2.99 -7.98 1.03
C ILE A 298 -1.71 -8.06 0.19
N ALA A 299 -1.80 -8.63 -1.01
CA ALA A 299 -0.64 -8.80 -1.88
C ALA A 299 0.04 -7.45 -2.21
N LYS A 300 -0.74 -6.39 -2.47
CA LYS A 300 -0.20 -5.04 -2.72
C LYS A 300 0.58 -4.52 -1.50
N VAL A 301 0.00 -4.60 -0.31
CA VAL A 301 0.63 -4.06 0.91
C VAL A 301 1.88 -4.85 1.28
N VAL A 302 1.82 -6.18 1.23
CA VAL A 302 2.99 -7.04 1.53
C VAL A 302 4.11 -6.81 0.52
N SER A 303 3.80 -6.64 -0.78
CA SER A 303 4.82 -6.34 -1.80
C SER A 303 5.54 -5.02 -1.55
N VAL A 304 4.82 -3.98 -1.16
CA VAL A 304 5.41 -2.67 -0.81
C VAL A 304 6.27 -2.80 0.43
N CYS A 305 5.78 -3.48 1.46
CA CYS A 305 6.55 -3.72 2.69
C CYS A 305 7.85 -4.49 2.42
N ASP A 306 7.80 -5.55 1.60
CA ASP A 306 8.99 -6.32 1.24
C ASP A 306 10.00 -5.48 0.44
N SER A 307 9.52 -4.64 -0.49
CA SER A 307 10.38 -3.76 -1.28
C SER A 307 11.22 -2.81 -0.42
N PHE A 308 10.65 -2.36 0.70
CA PHE A 308 11.30 -1.38 1.59
C PHE A 308 11.70 -1.95 2.94
N GLN A 309 11.82 -3.28 3.06
CA GLN A 309 12.24 -3.99 4.27
C GLN A 309 11.39 -3.63 5.52
N VAL A 310 10.14 -3.26 5.31
CA VAL A 310 9.17 -3.00 6.38
C VAL A 310 8.61 -4.34 6.86
N PRO A 311 8.71 -4.69 8.16
CA PRO A 311 8.14 -5.91 8.72
C PRO A 311 6.63 -6.01 8.50
N VAL A 312 6.10 -7.22 8.33
CA VAL A 312 4.66 -7.46 8.15
C VAL A 312 4.10 -8.22 9.35
N LEU A 313 3.09 -7.64 9.99
CA LEU A 313 2.29 -8.24 11.06
C LEU A 313 0.95 -8.69 10.48
N SER A 314 0.63 -9.98 10.60
CA SER A 314 -0.59 -10.57 10.07
C SER A 314 -1.45 -11.12 11.19
N PHE A 315 -2.63 -10.54 11.43
CA PHE A 315 -3.64 -11.03 12.35
C PHE A 315 -4.67 -11.83 11.57
N VAL A 316 -4.74 -13.14 11.86
CA VAL A 316 -5.50 -14.09 11.04
C VAL A 316 -6.78 -14.52 11.75
N ASN A 317 -7.92 -14.20 11.14
CA ASN A 317 -9.25 -14.66 11.51
C ASN A 317 -10.10 -14.86 10.26
N THR A 318 -9.94 -16.01 9.59
CA THR A 318 -10.66 -16.30 8.33
C THR A 318 -11.11 -17.75 8.25
N SER A 319 -12.33 -17.95 7.80
CA SER A 319 -12.89 -19.29 7.54
C SER A 319 -12.53 -19.86 6.16
N GLY A 320 -11.52 -19.28 5.49
CA GLY A 320 -11.02 -19.76 4.21
C GLY A 320 -11.23 -18.80 3.05
N PHE A 321 -10.99 -19.26 1.84
CA PHE A 321 -11.33 -18.51 0.63
C PHE A 321 -12.82 -18.61 0.30
N ALA A 322 -13.37 -17.56 -0.31
CA ALA A 322 -14.78 -17.52 -0.71
C ALA A 322 -15.04 -18.49 -1.90
N PRO A 323 -15.78 -19.58 -1.70
CA PRO A 323 -16.12 -20.47 -2.82
C PRO A 323 -17.26 -19.83 -3.62
N SER A 324 -17.00 -19.57 -4.88
CA SER A 324 -18.01 -19.05 -5.79
C SER A 324 -17.65 -19.45 -7.22
N ALA A 325 -18.52 -20.21 -7.88
CA ALA A 325 -18.34 -20.55 -9.29
C ALA A 325 -18.16 -19.31 -10.17
N LYS A 326 -18.86 -18.21 -9.87
CA LYS A 326 -18.70 -16.93 -10.57
C LYS A 326 -17.30 -16.35 -10.34
N ALA A 327 -16.81 -16.33 -9.10
CA ALA A 327 -15.48 -15.83 -8.79
C ALA A 327 -14.39 -16.68 -9.44
N GLU A 328 -14.51 -18.01 -9.44
CA GLU A 328 -13.57 -18.90 -10.09
C GLU A 328 -13.52 -18.68 -11.61
N LEU A 329 -14.69 -18.52 -12.26
CA LEU A 329 -14.76 -18.16 -13.67
C LEU A 329 -14.15 -16.78 -13.97
N CYS A 330 -14.14 -15.86 -13.01
CA CYS A 330 -13.45 -14.57 -13.10
C CYS A 330 -11.97 -14.64 -12.72
N GLY A 331 -11.44 -15.81 -12.35
CA GLY A 331 -10.03 -16.02 -12.06
C GLY A 331 -9.60 -15.74 -10.63
N SER A 332 -10.50 -15.81 -9.65
CA SER A 332 -10.18 -15.59 -8.23
C SER A 332 -9.03 -16.46 -7.70
N VAL A 333 -8.92 -17.70 -8.21
CA VAL A 333 -7.83 -18.61 -7.85
C VAL A 333 -6.45 -18.03 -8.21
N ARG A 334 -6.36 -17.25 -9.28
CA ARG A 334 -5.14 -16.51 -9.66
C ARG A 334 -4.76 -15.47 -8.61
N ASP A 335 -5.73 -14.74 -8.09
CA ASP A 335 -5.48 -13.70 -7.06
C ASP A 335 -5.14 -14.34 -5.70
N MET A 336 -5.74 -15.49 -5.37
CA MET A 336 -5.36 -16.33 -4.23
C MET A 336 -3.92 -16.87 -4.37
N ALA A 337 -3.55 -17.33 -5.56
CA ALA A 337 -2.19 -17.78 -5.84
C ALA A 337 -1.17 -16.63 -5.78
N ARG A 338 -1.55 -15.44 -6.22
CA ARG A 338 -0.73 -14.22 -6.08
C ARG A 338 -0.47 -13.90 -4.61
N LEU A 339 -1.49 -13.96 -3.75
CA LEU A 339 -1.33 -13.77 -2.30
C LEU A 339 -0.30 -14.74 -1.72
N ALA A 340 -0.46 -16.04 -1.98
CA ALA A 340 0.48 -17.06 -1.52
C ALA A 340 1.91 -16.83 -2.04
N HIS A 341 2.04 -16.45 -3.33
CA HIS A 341 3.31 -16.15 -3.95
C HIS A 341 4.02 -14.98 -3.27
N VAL A 342 3.32 -13.88 -3.03
CA VAL A 342 3.89 -12.68 -2.44
C VAL A 342 4.40 -12.94 -1.02
N TYR A 343 3.64 -13.63 -0.19
CA TYR A 343 4.10 -14.01 1.16
C TYR A 343 5.31 -14.96 1.13
N ALA A 344 5.27 -15.96 0.27
CA ALA A 344 6.37 -16.92 0.13
C ALA A 344 7.65 -16.25 -0.40
N GLU A 345 7.51 -15.23 -1.23
CA GLU A 345 8.62 -14.50 -1.80
C GLU A 345 9.17 -13.41 -0.88
N ALA A 346 8.35 -12.82 -0.01
CA ALA A 346 8.77 -11.75 0.86
C ALA A 346 9.92 -12.15 1.79
N THR A 347 10.98 -11.31 1.80
CA THR A 347 12.19 -11.49 2.62
C THR A 347 12.19 -10.68 3.88
N THR A 348 11.35 -9.66 3.97
CA THR A 348 11.17 -8.88 5.19
C THR A 348 10.71 -9.76 6.37
N ALA A 349 10.82 -9.27 7.59
CA ALA A 349 10.31 -9.99 8.76
C ALA A 349 8.79 -10.18 8.65
N LYS A 350 8.32 -11.40 8.88
CA LYS A 350 6.91 -11.78 8.78
C LYS A 350 6.47 -12.48 10.05
N ILE A 351 5.49 -11.87 10.72
CA ILE A 351 4.96 -12.39 11.98
C ILE A 351 3.46 -12.61 11.82
N ALA A 352 2.97 -13.76 12.25
CA ALA A 352 1.55 -14.09 12.21
C ALA A 352 1.00 -14.33 13.60
N VAL A 353 -0.15 -13.76 13.90
CA VAL A 353 -0.94 -14.00 15.12
C VAL A 353 -2.30 -14.55 14.69
N ILE A 354 -2.60 -15.78 15.04
CA ILE A 354 -3.89 -16.39 14.75
C ILE A 354 -4.84 -16.04 15.91
N THR A 355 -5.76 -15.12 15.62
CA THR A 355 -6.66 -14.54 16.63
C THR A 355 -8.03 -15.24 16.68
N GLY A 356 -8.35 -16.01 15.63
CA GLY A 356 -9.62 -16.70 15.49
C GLY A 356 -9.53 -17.89 14.55
N GLN A 357 -10.35 -17.92 13.52
CA GLN A 357 -10.39 -19.01 12.55
C GLN A 357 -9.19 -18.92 11.57
N ALA A 358 -8.62 -20.08 11.23
CA ALA A 358 -7.55 -20.20 10.26
C ALA A 358 -7.70 -21.51 9.49
N TYR A 359 -8.51 -21.51 8.41
CA TYR A 359 -8.89 -22.73 7.71
C TYR A 359 -8.30 -22.85 6.31
N GLY A 360 -7.85 -24.06 6.00
CA GLY A 360 -7.53 -24.52 4.66
C GLY A 360 -6.44 -23.70 3.95
N ALA A 361 -6.60 -23.56 2.64
CA ALA A 361 -5.63 -22.89 1.78
C ALA A 361 -5.43 -21.38 2.11
N ALA A 362 -6.45 -20.72 2.68
CA ALA A 362 -6.33 -19.32 3.08
C ALA A 362 -5.34 -19.16 4.24
N TYR A 363 -5.36 -20.05 5.24
CA TYR A 363 -4.35 -20.07 6.30
C TYR A 363 -2.94 -20.26 5.73
N VAL A 364 -2.78 -21.21 4.79
CA VAL A 364 -1.47 -21.44 4.14
C VAL A 364 -0.97 -20.18 3.42
N ALA A 365 -1.86 -19.47 2.71
CA ALA A 365 -1.52 -18.27 1.95
C ALA A 365 -1.28 -17.04 2.84
N LEU A 366 -1.85 -16.99 4.04
CA LEU A 366 -1.78 -15.86 4.97
C LEU A 366 -0.64 -16.00 5.99
N CYS A 367 0.60 -16.05 5.51
CA CYS A 367 1.77 -16.01 6.39
C CYS A 367 1.79 -17.16 7.43
N SER A 368 1.47 -18.39 7.02
CA SER A 368 1.67 -19.54 7.91
C SER A 368 3.16 -19.82 8.12
N LYS A 369 3.51 -20.46 9.24
CA LYS A 369 4.88 -20.89 9.55
C LYS A 369 5.48 -21.70 8.39
N ALA A 370 4.73 -22.67 7.86
CA ALA A 370 5.17 -23.51 6.75
C ALA A 370 5.35 -22.72 5.43
N ALA A 371 4.65 -21.61 5.23
CA ALA A 371 4.79 -20.73 4.07
C ALA A 371 5.80 -19.59 4.28
N GLY A 372 6.61 -19.66 5.34
CA GLY A 372 7.76 -18.78 5.54
C GLY A 372 7.53 -17.61 6.49
N ALA A 373 6.55 -17.69 7.40
CA ALA A 373 6.52 -16.80 8.56
C ALA A 373 7.74 -17.06 9.47
N ASP A 374 8.30 -16.01 10.03
CA ASP A 374 9.44 -16.07 10.93
C ASP A 374 9.02 -16.41 12.37
N TYR A 375 7.82 -15.96 12.73
CA TYR A 375 7.22 -16.22 14.04
C TYR A 375 5.70 -16.32 13.91
N THR A 376 5.12 -17.42 14.37
CA THR A 376 3.68 -17.68 14.27
C THR A 376 3.14 -18.11 15.63
N VAL A 377 2.21 -17.33 16.16
CA VAL A 377 1.55 -17.63 17.44
C VAL A 377 0.04 -17.65 17.28
N ALA A 378 -0.64 -18.29 18.21
CA ALA A 378 -2.09 -18.30 18.25
C ALA A 378 -2.62 -17.91 19.63
N TRP A 379 -3.82 -17.33 19.67
CA TRP A 379 -4.55 -17.16 20.92
C TRP A 379 -5.25 -18.47 21.34
N PRO A 380 -5.52 -18.67 22.64
CA PRO A 380 -6.14 -19.91 23.12
C PRO A 380 -7.50 -20.22 22.50
N GLY A 381 -8.26 -19.20 22.13
CA GLY A 381 -9.58 -19.35 21.49
C GLY A 381 -9.54 -19.54 19.98
N ALA A 382 -8.36 -19.59 19.35
CA ALA A 382 -8.23 -19.77 17.91
C ALA A 382 -8.60 -21.21 17.49
N THR A 383 -8.90 -21.39 16.21
CA THR A 383 -9.16 -22.70 15.60
C THR A 383 -8.37 -22.82 14.30
N ILE A 384 -7.51 -23.81 14.21
CA ILE A 384 -6.61 -24.01 13.07
C ILE A 384 -6.89 -25.38 12.47
N SER A 385 -7.38 -25.42 11.23
CA SER A 385 -7.84 -26.66 10.62
C SER A 385 -7.65 -26.70 9.11
N ALA A 386 -7.52 -27.92 8.57
CA ALA A 386 -7.50 -28.14 7.12
C ALA A 386 -8.84 -27.81 6.43
N LEU A 387 -9.95 -27.95 7.15
CA LEU A 387 -11.29 -27.64 6.70
C LEU A 387 -12.06 -26.94 7.82
N ASP A 388 -13.14 -26.27 7.47
CA ASP A 388 -14.16 -25.84 8.43
C ASP A 388 -14.60 -27.05 9.29
N PRO A 389 -14.74 -26.93 10.62
CA PRO A 389 -15.07 -28.07 11.50
C PRO A 389 -16.33 -28.83 11.12
N THR A 390 -17.37 -28.15 10.62
CA THR A 390 -18.61 -28.79 10.17
C THR A 390 -18.35 -29.66 8.93
N ALA A 391 -17.55 -29.17 8.00
CA ALA A 391 -17.14 -29.92 6.82
C ALA A 391 -16.21 -31.10 7.17
N ALA A 392 -15.27 -30.87 8.09
CA ALA A 392 -14.36 -31.91 8.55
C ALA A 392 -15.12 -33.08 9.21
N VAL A 393 -16.03 -32.77 10.13
CA VAL A 393 -16.88 -33.79 10.80
C VAL A 393 -17.76 -34.53 9.79
N SER A 394 -18.32 -33.82 8.82
CA SER A 394 -19.13 -34.45 7.76
C SER A 394 -18.33 -35.41 6.89
N LEU A 395 -17.04 -35.15 6.69
CA LEU A 395 -16.17 -35.99 5.88
C LEU A 395 -15.58 -37.16 6.67
N LEU A 396 -15.11 -36.90 7.89
CA LEU A 396 -14.32 -37.84 8.68
C LEU A 396 -15.17 -38.68 9.64
N TYR A 397 -16.31 -38.17 10.11
CA TYR A 397 -17.09 -38.73 11.21
C TYR A 397 -18.58 -38.84 10.90
N ALA A 398 -18.99 -38.82 9.64
CA ALA A 398 -20.40 -38.94 9.27
C ALA A 398 -21.07 -40.21 9.82
N ASP A 399 -20.32 -41.30 9.86
CA ASP A 399 -20.74 -42.61 10.35
C ASP A 399 -20.84 -42.67 11.90
N LYS A 400 -20.24 -41.72 12.60
CA LYS A 400 -20.26 -41.61 14.08
C LYS A 400 -21.41 -40.78 14.62
N ILE A 401 -22.16 -40.11 13.73
CA ILE A 401 -23.31 -39.30 14.13
C ILE A 401 -24.44 -40.26 14.56
N SER A 402 -24.88 -40.18 15.81
CA SER A 402 -25.90 -41.05 16.39
C SER A 402 -26.77 -40.30 17.39
N ALA A 403 -27.76 -40.97 17.96
CA ALA A 403 -28.59 -40.38 19.01
C ALA A 403 -27.78 -40.03 20.29
N ASP A 404 -26.71 -40.79 20.54
CA ASP A 404 -25.84 -40.61 21.72
C ASP A 404 -24.72 -39.61 21.47
N LYS A 405 -24.37 -39.35 20.20
CA LYS A 405 -23.31 -38.41 19.82
C LYS A 405 -23.75 -37.53 18.63
N SER A 406 -24.23 -36.35 18.98
CA SER A 406 -24.74 -35.42 18.00
C SER A 406 -23.61 -34.81 17.13
N ARG A 407 -23.96 -34.29 15.95
CA ARG A 407 -23.03 -33.58 15.10
C ARG A 407 -22.30 -32.45 15.84
N ALA A 408 -23.03 -31.63 16.60
CA ALA A 408 -22.45 -30.53 17.39
C ALA A 408 -21.43 -30.99 18.44
N GLN A 409 -21.65 -32.15 19.07
CA GLN A 409 -20.67 -32.74 19.98
C GLN A 409 -19.42 -33.19 19.22
N LEU A 410 -19.58 -33.83 18.05
CA LEU A 410 -18.44 -34.23 17.22
C LEU A 410 -17.64 -33.02 16.70
N GLU A 411 -18.31 -31.90 16.35
CA GLU A 411 -17.66 -30.68 15.97
C GLU A 411 -16.88 -30.06 17.15
N ALA A 412 -17.45 -30.03 18.35
CA ALA A 412 -16.77 -29.56 19.55
C ALA A 412 -15.55 -30.44 19.88
N ASP A 413 -15.71 -31.77 19.83
CA ASP A 413 -14.61 -32.73 20.04
C ASP A 413 -13.49 -32.57 19.01
N TYR A 414 -13.86 -32.30 17.74
CA TYR A 414 -12.89 -32.06 16.66
C TYR A 414 -12.13 -30.77 16.91
N VAL A 415 -12.80 -29.67 17.26
CA VAL A 415 -12.17 -28.40 17.60
C VAL A 415 -11.21 -28.54 18.77
N GLU A 416 -11.62 -29.20 19.85
CA GLU A 416 -10.81 -29.39 21.07
C GLU A 416 -9.55 -30.22 20.78
N ASN A 417 -9.70 -31.37 20.10
CA ASN A 417 -8.63 -32.37 20.00
C ASN A 417 -7.77 -32.25 18.74
N GLU A 418 -8.32 -31.77 17.65
CA GLU A 418 -7.65 -31.80 16.32
C GLU A 418 -7.39 -30.42 15.76
N ALA A 419 -8.22 -29.41 16.08
CA ALA A 419 -8.15 -28.08 15.51
C ALA A 419 -7.84 -26.97 16.53
N SER A 420 -7.50 -27.33 17.78
CA SER A 420 -7.11 -26.38 18.81
C SER A 420 -5.71 -25.81 18.56
N PRO A 421 -5.38 -24.61 19.08
CA PRO A 421 -4.03 -24.07 19.01
C PRO A 421 -2.99 -24.98 19.67
N LEU A 422 -3.38 -25.71 20.72
CA LEU A 422 -2.50 -26.68 21.40
C LEU A 422 -2.16 -27.85 20.47
N ALA A 423 -3.13 -28.36 19.70
CA ALA A 423 -2.89 -29.41 18.72
C ALA A 423 -1.97 -28.89 17.60
N ALA A 424 -2.16 -27.65 17.14
CA ALA A 424 -1.30 -27.02 16.16
C ALA A 424 0.14 -26.78 16.67
N ALA A 425 0.29 -26.41 17.95
CA ALA A 425 1.60 -26.28 18.59
C ALA A 425 2.28 -27.65 18.76
N ALA A 426 1.55 -28.67 19.16
CA ALA A 426 2.07 -30.01 19.35
C ALA A 426 2.62 -30.64 18.05
N CYS A 427 2.04 -30.32 16.89
CA CYS A 427 2.56 -30.74 15.59
C CYS A 427 3.58 -29.78 14.96
N GLY A 428 3.90 -28.66 15.63
CA GLY A 428 4.87 -27.66 15.16
C GLY A 428 4.35 -26.72 14.06
N ALA A 429 3.04 -26.68 13.83
CA ALA A 429 2.43 -25.78 12.84
C ALA A 429 2.47 -24.31 13.27
N ILE A 430 2.56 -24.03 14.56
CA ILE A 430 2.80 -22.71 15.16
C ILE A 430 3.95 -22.79 16.15
N ASP A 431 4.48 -21.63 16.58
CA ASP A 431 5.61 -21.57 17.52
C ASP A 431 5.14 -21.60 18.98
N ASP A 432 4.01 -20.94 19.28
CA ASP A 432 3.50 -20.89 20.66
C ASP A 432 2.00 -20.52 20.68
N VAL A 433 1.40 -20.75 21.85
CA VAL A 433 0.05 -20.28 22.20
C VAL A 433 0.20 -19.22 23.30
N ILE A 434 -0.22 -18.00 23.01
CA ILE A 434 -0.01 -16.85 23.89
C ILE A 434 -1.32 -16.26 24.41
N ASP A 435 -1.31 -15.74 25.63
CA ASP A 435 -2.41 -14.92 26.13
C ASP A 435 -2.55 -13.65 25.27
N PRO A 436 -3.78 -13.27 24.84
CA PRO A 436 -4.01 -12.01 24.15
C PRO A 436 -3.33 -10.80 24.81
N ALA A 437 -3.32 -10.73 26.13
CA ALA A 437 -2.72 -9.65 26.91
C ALA A 437 -1.21 -9.45 26.68
N VAL A 438 -0.48 -10.49 26.25
CA VAL A 438 0.96 -10.40 25.99
C VAL A 438 1.27 -10.24 24.50
N THR A 439 0.27 -10.05 23.65
CA THR A 439 0.47 -9.96 22.19
C THR A 439 1.45 -8.84 21.82
N ARG A 440 1.24 -7.59 22.29
CA ARG A 440 2.13 -6.48 21.98
C ARG A 440 3.57 -6.71 22.47
N PRO A 441 3.84 -7.08 23.73
CA PRO A 441 5.19 -7.44 24.17
C PRO A 441 5.86 -8.53 23.33
N ALA A 442 5.11 -9.59 22.98
CA ALA A 442 5.64 -10.68 22.15
C ALA A 442 6.01 -10.22 20.75
N LEU A 443 5.18 -9.37 20.13
CA LEU A 443 5.45 -8.80 18.81
C LEU A 443 6.65 -7.85 18.83
N LEU A 444 6.79 -7.01 19.86
CA LEU A 444 7.95 -6.12 20.02
C LEU A 444 9.25 -6.94 20.15
N ALA A 445 9.25 -7.99 20.97
CA ALA A 445 10.41 -8.86 21.12
C ALA A 445 10.76 -9.60 19.81
N ALA A 446 9.75 -10.06 19.07
CA ALA A 446 9.97 -10.71 17.77
C ALA A 446 10.50 -9.74 16.72
N LEU A 447 9.98 -8.50 16.66
CA LEU A 447 10.48 -7.46 15.75
C LEU A 447 11.93 -7.07 16.06
N ASP A 448 12.28 -6.94 17.34
CA ASP A 448 13.66 -6.66 17.77
C ASP A 448 14.61 -7.77 17.34
N LEU A 449 14.26 -9.04 17.63
CA LEU A 449 15.02 -10.20 17.19
C LEU A 449 15.20 -10.24 15.66
N LEU A 450 14.12 -9.97 14.90
CA LEU A 450 14.10 -10.06 13.45
C LEU A 450 14.66 -8.81 12.75
N SER A 451 15.00 -7.76 13.47
CA SER A 451 15.59 -6.53 12.91
C SER A 451 16.90 -6.79 12.14
N ALA A 452 17.65 -7.82 12.58
CA ALA A 452 18.88 -8.25 11.94
C ALA A 452 18.67 -9.32 10.85
N LYS A 453 17.41 -9.68 10.52
CA LYS A 453 17.11 -10.72 9.53
C LYS A 453 17.77 -10.40 8.18
N ARG A 454 18.46 -11.39 7.61
CA ARG A 454 19.03 -11.33 6.26
C ARG A 454 18.71 -12.62 5.55
N VAL A 455 18.07 -12.51 4.39
CA VAL A 455 17.70 -13.66 3.56
C VAL A 455 18.38 -13.55 2.22
N THR A 456 19.16 -14.57 1.86
CA THR A 456 19.73 -14.70 0.52
C THR A 456 18.78 -15.46 -0.35
N ARG A 457 18.33 -14.86 -1.45
CA ARG A 457 17.50 -15.52 -2.46
C ARG A 457 18.35 -16.15 -3.56
N ASN A 458 17.77 -17.16 -4.22
CA ASN A 458 18.34 -17.66 -5.47
C ASN A 458 18.39 -16.52 -6.51
N PRO A 459 19.51 -16.38 -7.25
CA PRO A 459 19.62 -15.36 -8.29
C PRO A 459 18.53 -15.55 -9.35
N LYS A 460 17.74 -14.50 -9.59
CA LYS A 460 16.73 -14.44 -10.65
C LYS A 460 16.61 -13.01 -11.16
N LYS A 461 16.19 -12.85 -12.42
CA LYS A 461 15.96 -11.52 -12.99
C LYS A 461 14.75 -10.82 -12.34
N HIS A 462 13.69 -11.54 -12.15
CA HIS A 462 12.44 -11.12 -11.51
C HIS A 462 11.61 -12.36 -11.18
N SER A 463 10.57 -12.17 -10.39
CA SER A 463 9.57 -13.21 -10.12
C SER A 463 8.57 -13.31 -11.27
N ASN A 464 8.06 -14.51 -11.49
CA ASN A 464 6.89 -14.74 -12.34
C ASN A 464 5.65 -14.76 -11.44
N ILE A 465 5.14 -13.55 -11.13
CA ILE A 465 3.97 -13.40 -10.27
C ILE A 465 2.73 -13.93 -11.03
N PRO A 466 1.86 -14.73 -10.41
CA PRO A 466 0.57 -15.12 -11.01
C PRO A 466 -0.28 -13.89 -11.33
N LEU A 467 -0.72 -13.73 -12.58
CA LEU A 467 -1.46 -12.58 -13.09
C LEU A 467 -2.93 -12.90 -13.35
#